data_675cd5b3d67cef19a9b4cfd4d9ef16ea
#
_entry.id   675cd5b3d67cef19a9b4cfd4d9ef16ea
#
_cell.length_a   1.000
_cell.length_b   1.000
_cell.length_c   1.000
_cell.angle_alpha   90.00
_cell.angle_beta   90.00
_cell.angle_gamma   90.00
#
_symmetry.space_group_name_H-M   'P 1'
#
loop_
_entity.id
_entity.type
_entity.pdbx_description
1 polymer ?
#
loop_
_entity_poly.entity_id
_entity_poly.type
_entity_poly.pdbx_seq_one_letter_code
_entity_poly.pdbx_strand_id
1 'polypeptide(L)'
;MLYHGDVMARTRKKDPWKTKQWYNIYAPSMFGKQHIGETPADDPKKLMGRTVDVSGKELSGDFKKSHIKLHFRISEINGTEAHTEFARHEVSRSYMRAQIRRRNTKVETITDILTKDGKKARVTAAGLCYRTTSSQQEIALRKAISGSLIEAAQNLTLEQFVQELFLSKVASDAFRNAKSVYPLRRVEIVKTKVLK
;
A
#
# COMPACT_ATOMS: atom_id res chain seq x y z
N MET A 1 28.01 28.76 -58.95
CA MET A 1 27.93 28.08 -57.65
C MET A 1 26.49 28.16 -57.18
N LEU A 2 25.74 27.08 -57.37
CA LEU A 2 24.34 26.97 -56.94
C LEU A 2 24.29 26.29 -55.58
N TYR A 3 23.88 26.98 -54.50
CA TYR A 3 23.64 26.43 -53.20
C TYR A 3 22.32 25.64 -53.25
N HIS A 4 22.43 24.31 -53.22
CA HIS A 4 21.30 23.41 -52.93
C HIS A 4 21.08 23.43 -51.41
N GLY A 5 20.12 24.19 -50.96
CA GLY A 5 19.64 24.10 -49.59
C GLY A 5 18.71 22.90 -49.44
N ASP A 6 19.20 21.83 -48.83
CA ASP A 6 18.37 20.71 -48.39
C ASP A 6 17.34 21.19 -47.35
N VAL A 7 16.11 21.42 -47.79
CA VAL A 7 14.96 21.64 -46.92
C VAL A 7 14.58 20.30 -46.32
N MET A 8 15.15 19.99 -45.15
CA MET A 8 14.67 18.86 -44.36
C MET A 8 13.19 19.02 -44.06
N ALA A 9 12.37 18.24 -44.73
CA ALA A 9 10.95 18.16 -44.49
C ALA A 9 10.71 17.79 -43.02
N ARG A 10 10.23 18.73 -42.18
CA ARG A 10 9.78 18.48 -40.83
C ARG A 10 8.63 17.46 -40.88
N THR A 11 8.93 16.21 -40.58
CA THR A 11 7.92 15.17 -40.39
C THR A 11 6.93 15.66 -39.35
N ARG A 12 5.66 15.82 -39.73
CA ARG A 12 4.57 16.15 -38.80
C ARG A 12 4.57 15.12 -37.66
N LYS A 13 4.88 15.54 -36.42
CA LYS A 13 4.75 14.70 -35.25
C LYS A 13 3.31 14.21 -35.18
N LYS A 14 3.13 12.88 -35.32
CA LYS A 14 1.80 12.25 -35.09
C LYS A 14 1.35 12.63 -33.67
N ASP A 15 0.07 13.00 -33.53
CA ASP A 15 -0.53 13.30 -32.23
C ASP A 15 -0.47 12.05 -31.35
N PRO A 16 0.29 12.07 -30.24
CA PRO A 16 0.48 10.87 -29.41
C PRO A 16 -0.82 10.41 -28.73
N TRP A 17 -1.85 11.26 -28.65
CA TRP A 17 -3.15 10.88 -28.09
C TRP A 17 -3.96 9.97 -29.00
N LYS A 18 -3.84 10.12 -30.32
CA LYS A 18 -4.56 9.29 -31.30
C LYS A 18 -4.07 7.85 -31.39
N THR A 19 -2.86 7.58 -30.90
CA THR A 19 -2.25 6.24 -30.90
C THR A 19 -2.47 5.46 -29.60
N LYS A 20 -2.98 6.14 -28.53
CA LYS A 20 -3.22 5.50 -27.23
C LYS A 20 -4.47 4.63 -27.26
N GLN A 21 -4.33 3.45 -26.65
CA GLN A 21 -5.43 2.55 -26.33
C GLN A 21 -5.71 2.58 -24.83
N TRP A 22 -6.97 2.35 -24.44
CA TRP A 22 -7.38 2.25 -23.05
C TRP A 22 -7.27 0.81 -22.58
N TYR A 23 -6.70 0.64 -21.39
CA TYR A 23 -6.51 -0.65 -20.75
C TYR A 23 -7.28 -0.66 -19.43
N ASN A 24 -8.12 -1.69 -19.25
CA ASN A 24 -8.89 -1.91 -18.03
C ASN A 24 -7.98 -2.51 -16.95
N ILE A 25 -8.01 -1.96 -15.75
CA ILE A 25 -7.17 -2.40 -14.64
C ILE A 25 -8.01 -3.20 -13.66
N TYR A 26 -7.54 -4.39 -13.31
CA TYR A 26 -8.19 -5.29 -12.38
C TYR A 26 -7.40 -5.46 -11.09
N ALA A 27 -8.11 -5.51 -9.95
CA ALA A 27 -7.53 -5.82 -8.65
C ALA A 27 -6.92 -7.23 -8.62
N PRO A 28 -5.95 -7.49 -7.71
CA PRO A 28 -5.45 -8.82 -7.47
C PRO A 28 -6.54 -9.82 -7.06
N SER A 29 -6.26 -11.13 -7.20
CA SER A 29 -7.16 -12.23 -6.83
C SER A 29 -7.71 -12.12 -5.42
N MET A 30 -6.90 -11.64 -4.47
CA MET A 30 -7.26 -11.43 -3.07
C MET A 30 -8.41 -10.43 -2.85
N PHE A 31 -8.68 -9.55 -3.82
CA PHE A 31 -9.78 -8.58 -3.79
C PHE A 31 -10.86 -8.88 -4.85
N GLY A 32 -10.92 -10.12 -5.36
CA GLY A 32 -12.00 -10.57 -6.24
C GLY A 32 -11.91 -10.08 -7.69
N LYS A 33 -10.71 -9.68 -8.17
CA LYS A 33 -10.49 -9.20 -9.54
C LYS A 33 -11.49 -8.12 -9.99
N GLN A 34 -11.85 -7.22 -9.08
CA GLN A 34 -12.74 -6.12 -9.39
C GLN A 34 -12.08 -5.13 -10.35
N HIS A 35 -12.88 -4.53 -11.24
CA HIS A 35 -12.42 -3.43 -12.08
C HIS A 35 -12.14 -2.20 -11.21
N ILE A 36 -10.92 -1.67 -11.32
CA ILE A 36 -10.45 -0.52 -10.51
C ILE A 36 -10.52 0.78 -11.30
N GLY A 37 -10.21 0.71 -12.59
CA GLY A 37 -10.14 1.89 -13.44
C GLY A 37 -9.48 1.59 -14.78
N GLU A 38 -9.19 2.65 -15.52
CA GLU A 38 -8.62 2.57 -16.86
C GLU A 38 -7.35 3.41 -16.96
N THR A 39 -6.43 3.00 -17.82
CA THR A 39 -5.21 3.75 -18.08
C THR A 39 -4.87 3.75 -19.57
N PRO A 40 -4.53 4.94 -20.14
CA PRO A 40 -4.15 5.01 -21.55
C PRO A 40 -2.65 4.70 -21.74
N ALA A 41 -2.33 3.91 -22.77
CA ALA A 41 -0.95 3.69 -23.22
C ALA A 41 -0.87 3.43 -24.71
N ASP A 42 0.26 3.79 -25.31
CA ASP A 42 0.54 3.52 -26.72
C ASP A 42 1.00 2.06 -26.88
N ASP A 43 1.88 1.60 -25.94
CA ASP A 43 2.46 0.27 -25.93
C ASP A 43 2.16 -0.42 -24.59
N PRO A 44 1.78 -1.72 -24.59
CA PRO A 44 1.58 -2.50 -23.38
C PRO A 44 2.81 -2.51 -22.44
N LYS A 45 4.01 -2.54 -23.03
CA LYS A 45 5.28 -2.55 -22.28
C LYS A 45 5.44 -1.34 -21.34
N LYS A 46 4.87 -0.19 -21.71
CA LYS A 46 4.93 1.05 -20.89
C LYS A 46 4.01 1.01 -19.67
N LEU A 47 3.06 0.07 -19.63
CA LEU A 47 2.18 -0.14 -18.49
C LEU A 47 2.81 -1.02 -17.41
N MET A 48 3.72 -1.92 -17.79
CA MET A 48 4.38 -2.83 -16.85
C MET A 48 5.10 -2.06 -15.74
N GLY A 49 4.78 -2.43 -14.49
CA GLY A 49 5.35 -1.77 -13.31
C GLY A 49 4.69 -0.45 -12.90
N ARG A 50 3.72 0.07 -13.68
CA ARG A 50 2.91 1.24 -13.29
C ARG A 50 2.09 0.90 -12.05
N THR A 51 2.01 1.86 -11.12
CA THR A 51 1.23 1.73 -9.88
C THR A 51 -0.08 2.50 -9.99
N VAL A 52 -1.14 1.90 -9.48
CA VAL A 52 -2.48 2.50 -9.40
C VAL A 52 -2.89 2.54 -7.93
N ASP A 53 -3.40 3.70 -7.51
CA ASP A 53 -3.82 3.94 -6.15
C ASP A 53 -5.35 3.78 -6.05
N VAL A 54 -5.78 2.95 -5.10
CA VAL A 54 -7.19 2.65 -4.89
C VAL A 54 -7.56 2.89 -3.43
N SER A 55 -8.70 3.50 -3.20
CA SER A 55 -9.23 3.69 -1.85
C SER A 55 -9.82 2.39 -1.31
N GLY A 56 -9.64 2.12 -0.02
CA GLY A 56 -10.26 0.98 0.64
C GLY A 56 -11.79 0.98 0.55
N LYS A 57 -12.42 2.16 0.41
CA LYS A 57 -13.85 2.31 0.15
C LYS A 57 -14.26 1.69 -1.20
N GLU A 58 -13.50 1.91 -2.25
CA GLU A 58 -13.79 1.40 -3.60
C GLU A 58 -13.77 -0.12 -3.65
N LEU A 59 -12.85 -0.74 -2.89
CA LEU A 59 -12.70 -2.20 -2.85
C LEU A 59 -13.72 -2.91 -1.95
N SER A 60 -14.13 -2.30 -0.84
CA SER A 60 -15.02 -2.96 0.13
C SER A 60 -16.42 -2.38 0.19
N GLY A 61 -16.67 -1.23 -0.43
CA GLY A 61 -17.92 -0.48 -0.27
C GLY A 61 -18.06 0.24 1.08
N ASP A 62 -17.17 -0.01 2.04
CA ASP A 62 -17.23 0.54 3.39
C ASP A 62 -16.60 1.93 3.50
N PHE A 63 -17.39 2.92 3.89
CA PHE A 63 -16.89 4.28 4.16
C PHE A 63 -15.84 4.34 5.28
N LYS A 64 -15.92 3.42 6.25
CA LYS A 64 -14.96 3.33 7.36
C LYS A 64 -13.54 3.10 6.91
N LYS A 65 -13.35 2.51 5.72
CA LYS A 65 -12.03 2.21 5.13
C LYS A 65 -11.53 3.25 4.13
N SER A 66 -12.22 4.39 4.01
CA SER A 66 -11.83 5.46 3.07
C SER A 66 -10.46 6.09 3.37
N HIS A 67 -9.98 5.95 4.60
CA HIS A 67 -8.66 6.44 5.02
C HIS A 67 -7.51 5.52 4.61
N ILE A 68 -7.80 4.30 4.14
CA ILE A 68 -6.83 3.31 3.67
C ILE A 68 -6.63 3.49 2.17
N LYS A 69 -5.38 3.58 1.72
CA LYS A 69 -4.99 3.56 0.32
C LYS A 69 -4.19 2.32 0.02
N LEU A 70 -4.58 1.60 -1.00
CA LEU A 70 -3.88 0.45 -1.53
C LEU A 70 -3.25 0.82 -2.87
N HIS A 71 -2.01 0.44 -3.04
CA HIS A 71 -1.27 0.68 -4.28
C HIS A 71 -1.01 -0.67 -4.94
N PHE A 72 -1.53 -0.82 -6.14
CA PHE A 72 -1.36 -2.01 -6.95
C PHE A 72 -0.40 -1.72 -8.09
N ARG A 73 0.45 -2.67 -8.42
CA ARG A 73 1.40 -2.58 -9.53
C ARG A 73 0.92 -3.50 -10.65
N ILE A 74 0.91 -3.01 -11.88
CA ILE A 74 0.60 -3.83 -13.06
C ILE A 74 1.74 -4.83 -13.26
N SER A 75 1.40 -6.14 -13.21
CA SER A 75 2.32 -7.26 -13.39
C SER A 75 2.14 -7.95 -14.74
N GLU A 76 0.91 -8.07 -15.23
CA GLU A 76 0.58 -8.77 -16.46
C GLU A 76 -0.45 -8.00 -17.28
N ILE A 77 -0.36 -8.15 -18.60
CA ILE A 77 -1.28 -7.53 -19.54
C ILE A 77 -1.75 -8.60 -20.53
N ASN A 78 -3.07 -8.80 -20.58
CA ASN A 78 -3.71 -9.75 -21.49
C ASN A 78 -4.66 -8.96 -22.41
N GLY A 79 -4.19 -8.69 -23.66
CA GLY A 79 -4.96 -7.85 -24.59
C GLY A 79 -5.15 -6.43 -24.05
N THR A 80 -6.38 -6.09 -23.71
CA THR A 80 -6.77 -4.80 -23.12
C THR A 80 -6.93 -4.84 -21.60
N GLU A 81 -6.70 -6.00 -20.97
CA GLU A 81 -6.82 -6.18 -19.52
C GLU A 81 -5.46 -6.14 -18.86
N ALA A 82 -5.32 -5.33 -17.81
CA ALA A 82 -4.12 -5.19 -17.01
C ALA A 82 -4.36 -5.78 -15.61
N HIS A 83 -3.67 -6.88 -15.30
CA HIS A 83 -3.71 -7.52 -13.99
C HIS A 83 -2.66 -6.91 -13.07
N THR A 84 -3.01 -6.79 -11.80
CA THR A 84 -2.16 -6.12 -10.81
C THR A 84 -1.78 -7.02 -9.66
N GLU A 85 -0.66 -6.67 -9.01
CA GLU A 85 -0.18 -7.25 -7.77
C GLU A 85 -0.15 -6.20 -6.66
N PHE A 86 -0.25 -6.66 -5.41
CA PHE A 86 -0.12 -5.77 -4.25
C PHE A 86 1.32 -5.25 -4.13
N ALA A 87 1.46 -3.93 -4.07
CA ALA A 87 2.75 -3.26 -3.91
C ALA A 87 2.90 -2.60 -2.54
N ARG A 88 1.86 -1.88 -2.08
CA ARG A 88 1.92 -1.09 -0.86
C ARG A 88 0.52 -0.80 -0.30
N HIS A 89 0.45 -0.71 1.02
CA HIS A 89 -0.67 -0.17 1.78
C HIS A 89 -0.22 1.10 2.49
N GLU A 90 -1.06 2.11 2.56
CA GLU A 90 -0.78 3.35 3.27
C GLU A 90 -2.06 3.94 3.87
N VAL A 91 -1.98 4.38 5.12
CA VAL A 91 -3.08 5.11 5.78
C VAL A 91 -2.91 6.60 5.55
N SER A 92 -4.00 7.30 5.29
CA SER A 92 -4.01 8.76 5.05
C SER A 92 -3.38 9.52 6.22
N ARG A 93 -2.50 10.45 5.89
CA ARG A 93 -1.82 11.31 6.87
C ARG A 93 -2.80 12.17 7.68
N SER A 94 -3.86 12.64 7.04
CA SER A 94 -4.90 13.45 7.71
C SER A 94 -5.63 12.62 8.77
N TYR A 95 -5.95 11.37 8.47
CA TYR A 95 -6.54 10.44 9.44
C TYR A 95 -5.60 10.21 10.62
N MET A 96 -4.32 9.92 10.37
CA MET A 96 -3.34 9.72 11.45
C MET A 96 -3.15 10.97 12.31
N ARG A 97 -3.12 12.16 11.71
CA ARG A 97 -3.04 13.43 12.45
C ARG A 97 -4.26 13.64 13.34
N ALA A 98 -5.46 13.32 12.89
CA ALA A 98 -6.69 13.42 13.68
C ALA A 98 -6.71 12.47 14.88
N GLN A 99 -5.98 11.35 14.82
CA GLN A 99 -5.88 10.39 15.92
C GLN A 99 -4.89 10.82 17.03
N ILE A 100 -3.89 11.62 16.68
CA ILE A 100 -2.86 12.08 17.61
C ILE A 100 -3.40 13.26 18.43
N ARG A 101 -3.30 13.18 19.75
CA ARG A 101 -3.72 14.23 20.69
C ARG A 101 -2.55 14.76 21.48
N ARG A 102 -2.64 16.01 21.94
CA ARG A 102 -1.66 16.59 22.87
C ARG A 102 -1.58 15.75 24.15
N ARG A 103 -0.39 15.67 24.74
CA ARG A 103 -0.08 14.91 25.97
C ARG A 103 -0.21 13.37 25.82
N ASN A 104 -0.36 12.87 24.60
CA ASN A 104 -0.38 11.44 24.30
C ASN A 104 0.88 11.07 23.52
N THR A 105 1.54 9.98 23.91
CA THR A 105 2.70 9.48 23.19
C THR A 105 2.24 8.64 22.01
N LYS A 106 2.87 8.87 20.84
CA LYS A 106 2.79 8.03 19.66
C LYS A 106 4.06 7.19 19.57
N VAL A 107 3.93 5.89 19.66
CA VAL A 107 5.03 4.93 19.52
C VAL A 107 5.01 4.36 18.10
N GLU A 108 6.03 4.66 17.31
CA GLU A 108 6.19 4.10 15.97
C GLU A 108 7.17 2.92 15.99
N THR A 109 6.81 1.88 15.25
CA THR A 109 7.62 0.67 15.08
C THR A 109 7.72 0.37 13.60
N ILE A 110 8.95 0.17 13.12
CA ILE A 110 9.25 -0.26 11.75
C ILE A 110 9.85 -1.65 11.86
N THR A 111 9.21 -2.64 11.22
CA THR A 111 9.61 -4.03 11.30
C THR A 111 9.63 -4.63 9.90
N ASP A 112 10.71 -5.29 9.56
CA ASP A 112 10.79 -6.11 8.35
C ASP A 112 10.29 -7.51 8.71
N ILE A 113 9.28 -7.96 7.99
CA ILE A 113 8.63 -9.25 8.18
C ILE A 113 8.93 -10.18 7.01
N LEU A 114 8.98 -11.47 7.28
CA LEU A 114 9.06 -12.53 6.29
C LEU A 114 7.78 -13.33 6.36
N THR A 115 7.04 -13.41 5.25
CA THR A 115 5.81 -14.19 5.15
C THR A 115 6.14 -15.67 4.89
N LYS A 116 5.15 -16.55 5.09
CA LYS A 116 5.27 -17.98 4.81
C LYS A 116 5.75 -18.27 3.37
N ASP A 117 5.41 -17.41 2.43
CA ASP A 117 5.82 -17.52 1.01
C ASP A 117 7.26 -17.03 0.75
N GLY A 118 8.02 -16.68 1.78
CA GLY A 118 9.38 -16.13 1.63
C GLY A 118 9.43 -14.70 1.11
N LYS A 119 8.30 -14.02 0.94
CA LYS A 119 8.25 -12.62 0.51
C LYS A 119 8.54 -11.69 1.69
N LYS A 120 9.42 -10.71 1.47
CA LYS A 120 9.77 -9.72 2.49
C LYS A 120 8.87 -8.49 2.37
N ALA A 121 8.39 -8.01 3.52
CA ALA A 121 7.63 -6.76 3.57
C ALA A 121 8.07 -5.91 4.77
N ARG A 122 8.09 -4.60 4.58
CA ARG A 122 8.34 -3.63 5.64
C ARG A 122 7.02 -3.06 6.12
N VAL A 123 6.74 -3.24 7.41
CA VAL A 123 5.54 -2.78 8.08
C VAL A 123 5.90 -1.66 9.05
N THR A 124 5.17 -0.55 8.95
CA THR A 124 5.24 0.54 9.91
C THR A 124 3.92 0.56 10.69
N ALA A 125 3.99 0.32 11.98
CA ALA A 125 2.86 0.38 12.90
C ALA A 125 3.00 1.57 13.84
N ALA A 126 1.87 2.16 14.25
CA ALA A 126 1.81 3.24 15.23
C ALA A 126 0.88 2.85 16.39
N GLY A 127 1.43 2.77 17.59
CA GLY A 127 0.68 2.65 18.83
C GLY A 127 0.38 4.04 19.42
N LEU A 128 -0.88 4.31 19.71
CA LEU A 128 -1.33 5.56 20.32
C LEU A 128 -1.65 5.31 21.80
N CYS A 129 -0.88 5.93 22.69
CA CYS A 129 -1.06 5.80 24.12
C CYS A 129 -2.13 6.79 24.64
N TYR A 130 -2.77 6.47 25.77
CA TYR A 130 -3.70 7.40 26.43
C TYR A 130 -3.00 8.58 27.11
N ARG A 131 -1.74 8.39 27.54
CA ARG A 131 -0.94 9.39 28.27
C ARG A 131 0.50 9.37 27.78
N THR A 132 1.31 10.25 28.34
CA THR A 132 2.75 10.27 28.14
C THR A 132 3.38 9.01 28.74
N THR A 133 4.31 8.39 28.02
CA THR A 133 5.02 7.17 28.41
C THR A 133 6.49 7.46 28.70
N SER A 134 7.14 6.67 29.56
CA SER A 134 8.57 6.70 29.75
C SER A 134 9.29 5.99 28.57
N SER A 135 10.57 6.31 28.37
CA SER A 135 11.40 5.70 27.32
C SER A 135 11.45 4.16 27.42
N GLN A 136 11.49 3.62 28.63
CA GLN A 136 11.50 2.16 28.85
C GLN A 136 10.17 1.51 28.41
N GLN A 137 9.04 2.17 28.74
CA GLN A 137 7.72 1.71 28.29
C GLN A 137 7.58 1.78 26.78
N GLU A 138 8.10 2.80 26.14
CA GLU A 138 8.11 2.90 24.67
C GLU A 138 8.90 1.75 24.01
N ILE A 139 10.07 1.40 24.57
CA ILE A 139 10.89 0.28 24.07
C ILE A 139 10.12 -1.04 24.24
N ALA A 140 9.48 -1.25 25.39
CA ALA A 140 8.70 -2.45 25.66
C ALA A 140 7.49 -2.55 24.70
N LEU A 141 6.79 -1.43 24.45
CA LEU A 141 5.69 -1.36 23.48
C LEU A 141 6.15 -1.66 22.04
N ARG A 142 7.29 -1.11 21.60
CA ARG A 142 7.84 -1.41 20.27
C ARG A 142 8.14 -2.90 20.14
N LYS A 143 8.73 -3.53 21.16
CA LYS A 143 8.98 -4.99 21.15
C LYS A 143 7.70 -5.80 21.09
N ALA A 144 6.67 -5.45 21.87
CA ALA A 144 5.40 -6.15 21.88
C ALA A 144 4.68 -6.05 20.52
N ILE A 145 4.64 -4.85 19.92
CA ILE A 145 4.01 -4.62 18.59
C ILE A 145 4.80 -5.38 17.50
N SER A 146 6.13 -5.25 17.48
CA SER A 146 6.97 -5.94 16.48
C SER A 146 6.87 -7.45 16.57
N GLY A 147 6.87 -8.02 17.79
CA GLY A 147 6.69 -9.45 18.01
C GLY A 147 5.38 -9.96 17.41
N SER A 148 4.26 -9.29 17.71
CA SER A 148 2.94 -9.66 17.17
C SER A 148 2.89 -9.60 15.63
N LEU A 149 3.55 -8.61 15.02
CA LEU A 149 3.61 -8.49 13.56
C LEU A 149 4.42 -9.61 12.91
N ILE A 150 5.54 -10.00 13.54
CA ILE A 150 6.38 -11.10 13.05
C ILE A 150 5.64 -12.42 13.16
N GLU A 151 5.00 -12.70 14.29
CA GLU A 151 4.20 -13.92 14.51
C GLU A 151 3.06 -14.05 13.51
N ALA A 152 2.31 -12.94 13.29
CA ALA A 152 1.23 -12.92 12.29
C ALA A 152 1.76 -13.19 10.87
N ALA A 153 2.92 -12.64 10.51
CA ALA A 153 3.50 -12.78 9.18
C ALA A 153 4.04 -14.20 8.91
N GLN A 154 4.62 -14.86 9.93
CA GLN A 154 5.17 -16.21 9.79
C GLN A 154 4.08 -17.26 9.51
N ASN A 155 2.87 -17.03 10.00
CA ASN A 155 1.74 -17.96 9.87
C ASN A 155 0.95 -17.78 8.58
N LEU A 156 1.08 -16.63 7.90
CA LEU A 156 0.24 -16.23 6.78
C LEU A 156 1.04 -16.11 5.48
N THR A 157 0.37 -16.37 4.35
CA THR A 157 0.88 -15.98 3.02
C THR A 157 0.78 -14.46 2.85
N LEU A 158 1.52 -13.87 1.89
CA LEU A 158 1.45 -12.43 1.67
C LEU A 158 0.02 -11.97 1.38
N GLU A 159 -0.72 -12.71 0.58
CA GLU A 159 -2.10 -12.39 0.22
C GLU A 159 -3.03 -12.40 1.44
N GLN A 160 -2.94 -13.45 2.26
CA GLN A 160 -3.70 -13.56 3.51
C GLN A 160 -3.33 -12.45 4.49
N PHE A 161 -2.04 -12.17 4.65
CA PHE A 161 -1.57 -11.09 5.52
C PHE A 161 -2.13 -9.72 5.09
N VAL A 162 -2.16 -9.43 3.79
CA VAL A 162 -2.73 -8.18 3.26
C VAL A 162 -4.25 -8.12 3.47
N GLN A 163 -4.97 -9.23 3.31
CA GLN A 163 -6.40 -9.31 3.61
C GLN A 163 -6.70 -9.06 5.09
N GLU A 164 -5.96 -9.71 6.00
CA GLU A 164 -6.13 -9.51 7.44
C GLU A 164 -5.73 -8.10 7.89
N LEU A 165 -4.71 -7.52 7.24
CA LEU A 165 -4.33 -6.14 7.44
C LEU A 165 -5.46 -5.20 7.02
N PHE A 166 -6.07 -5.43 5.87
CA PHE A 166 -7.20 -4.65 5.37
C PHE A 166 -8.46 -4.81 6.24
N LEU A 167 -8.64 -5.98 6.88
CA LEU A 167 -9.69 -6.23 7.87
C LEU A 167 -9.34 -5.72 9.27
N SER A 168 -8.15 -5.11 9.46
CA SER A 168 -7.63 -4.63 10.75
C SER A 168 -7.46 -5.71 11.83
N LYS A 169 -7.46 -7.00 11.47
CA LYS A 169 -7.23 -8.10 12.42
C LYS A 169 -5.82 -8.05 13.00
N VAL A 170 -4.81 -7.93 12.14
CA VAL A 170 -3.39 -7.83 12.56
C VAL A 170 -3.19 -6.64 13.53
N ALA A 171 -3.84 -5.50 13.28
CA ALA A 171 -3.78 -4.35 14.17
C ALA A 171 -4.47 -4.63 15.52
N SER A 172 -5.58 -5.37 15.53
CA SER A 172 -6.30 -5.75 16.74
C SER A 172 -5.51 -6.74 17.61
N ASP A 173 -4.81 -7.69 17.01
CA ASP A 173 -3.97 -8.64 17.72
C ASP A 173 -2.74 -7.95 18.32
N ALA A 174 -2.08 -7.09 17.54
CA ALA A 174 -0.99 -6.26 18.03
C ALA A 174 -1.45 -5.32 19.17
N PHE A 175 -2.66 -4.76 19.09
CA PHE A 175 -3.25 -3.98 20.18
C PHE A 175 -3.46 -4.81 21.44
N ARG A 176 -4.00 -6.03 21.32
CA ARG A 176 -4.27 -6.93 22.46
C ARG A 176 -2.99 -7.28 23.20
N ASN A 177 -1.93 -7.62 22.47
CA ASN A 177 -0.64 -7.95 23.05
C ASN A 177 0.06 -6.73 23.67
N ALA A 178 0.04 -5.59 23.00
CA ALA A 178 0.68 -4.37 23.49
C ALA A 178 -0.06 -3.72 24.67
N LYS A 179 -1.38 -3.92 24.81
CA LYS A 179 -2.20 -3.43 25.91
C LYS A 179 -1.79 -4.01 27.26
N SER A 180 -1.20 -5.22 27.30
CA SER A 180 -0.69 -5.82 28.53
C SER A 180 0.51 -5.05 29.11
N VAL A 181 1.28 -4.36 28.27
CA VAL A 181 2.48 -3.60 28.65
C VAL A 181 2.10 -2.19 29.14
N TYR A 182 1.25 -1.49 28.38
CA TYR A 182 0.80 -0.14 28.71
C TYR A 182 -0.57 0.14 28.09
N PRO A 183 -1.45 0.93 28.75
CA PRO A 183 -2.77 1.24 28.22
C PRO A 183 -2.69 2.04 26.91
N LEU A 184 -2.99 1.37 25.81
CA LEU A 184 -3.08 1.92 24.48
C LEU A 184 -4.52 2.29 24.13
N ARG A 185 -4.69 3.35 23.38
CA ARG A 185 -5.95 3.74 22.78
C ARG A 185 -6.24 2.93 21.53
N ARG A 186 -5.21 2.76 20.66
CA ARG A 186 -5.30 2.11 19.36
C ARG A 186 -3.92 1.74 18.84
N VAL A 187 -3.84 0.69 18.07
CA VAL A 187 -2.69 0.37 17.21
C VAL A 187 -3.18 0.42 15.76
N GLU A 188 -2.47 1.13 14.91
CA GLU A 188 -2.76 1.25 13.48
C GLU A 188 -1.54 0.87 12.66
N ILE A 189 -1.75 0.13 11.57
CA ILE A 189 -0.69 -0.15 10.61
C ILE A 189 -0.70 0.98 9.59
N VAL A 190 0.29 1.86 9.71
CA VAL A 190 0.39 3.10 8.92
C VAL A 190 0.79 2.81 7.48
N LYS A 191 1.74 1.88 7.31
CA LYS A 191 2.30 1.57 5.99
C LYS A 191 2.81 0.15 5.93
N THR A 192 2.54 -0.50 4.81
CA THR A 192 3.16 -1.79 4.48
C THR A 192 3.68 -1.71 3.05
N LYS A 193 4.93 -2.11 2.84
CA LYS A 193 5.57 -2.12 1.52
C LYS A 193 6.24 -3.46 1.28
N VAL A 194 5.92 -4.09 0.16
CA VAL A 194 6.63 -5.30 -0.30
C VAL A 194 8.03 -4.89 -0.76
N LEU A 195 9.04 -5.56 -0.22
CA LEU A 195 10.44 -5.42 -0.61
C LEU A 195 10.75 -6.43 -1.72
N LYS A 196 11.53 -6.01 -2.70
CA LYS A 196 12.01 -6.91 -3.75
C LYS A 196 13.22 -7.68 -3.25
#